data_5a1f1fd5885aedd671d89970d2d91247
#
_entry.id   5a1f1fd5885aedd671d89970d2d91247
#
_cell.length_a   1.000
_cell.length_b   1.000
_cell.length_c   1.000
_cell.angle_alpha   90.00
_cell.angle_beta   90.00
_cell.angle_gamma   90.00
#
_symmetry.space_group_name_H-M   'P 1'
#
loop_
_entity.id
_entity.type
_entity.pdbx_description
1 polymer ?
#
loop_
_entity_poly.entity_id
_entity_poly.type
_entity_poly.pdbx_seq_one_letter_code
_entity_poly.pdbx_strand_id
1 'polypeptide(L)'
;WESSDKNIVNVNHASGMITAESVGTATIKITATDGSEDQAFCTVTVVPYVPVESITVTPATLTMERYEYANLNATILPANATNREIRWTSDNSKVEVNANGRVYNTGHTDTCTATIRAIAKDGSNQYGSCVVTALGMRQLHITPDALTLHVGEVYCLSMSATPEGVTIPDVSWESSDKNIVNVNHASGMITAESVGT
;
A
#
# COMPACT_ATOMS: atom_id res chain seq x y z
N TRP A 1 -17.14 -44.97 12.75
CA TRP A 1 -17.00 -44.18 11.54
C TRP A 1 -16.28 -44.96 10.45
N GLU A 2 -16.80 -44.94 9.25
CA GLU A 2 -16.25 -45.64 8.09
C GLU A 2 -16.28 -44.72 6.87
N SER A 3 -15.28 -44.86 5.98
CA SER A 3 -15.26 -44.23 4.67
C SER A 3 -15.48 -45.27 3.57
N SER A 4 -16.29 -44.89 2.58
CA SER A 4 -16.51 -45.73 1.38
C SER A 4 -15.26 -45.89 0.53
N ASP A 5 -14.33 -44.89 0.58
CA ASP A 5 -13.02 -44.93 -0.06
C ASP A 5 -11.99 -44.14 0.77
N LYS A 6 -11.12 -44.89 1.45
CA LYS A 6 -10.05 -44.32 2.30
C LYS A 6 -8.92 -43.70 1.49
N ASN A 7 -8.81 -43.98 0.19
CA ASN A 7 -7.82 -43.33 -0.65
C ASN A 7 -8.27 -41.92 -1.08
N ILE A 8 -9.56 -41.61 -0.97
CA ILE A 8 -10.12 -40.28 -1.23
C ILE A 8 -10.25 -39.51 0.08
N VAL A 9 -10.94 -40.13 1.06
CA VAL A 9 -11.13 -39.53 2.39
C VAL A 9 -10.88 -40.60 3.44
N ASN A 10 -9.85 -40.44 4.24
CA ASN A 10 -9.62 -41.24 5.42
C ASN A 10 -10.40 -40.68 6.62
N VAL A 11 -10.98 -41.57 7.47
CA VAL A 11 -11.70 -41.17 8.68
C VAL A 11 -11.13 -41.89 9.90
N ASN A 12 -10.88 -41.10 10.96
CA ASN A 12 -10.51 -41.68 12.25
C ASN A 12 -11.75 -42.38 12.86
N HIS A 13 -11.64 -43.67 13.06
CA HIS A 13 -12.73 -44.52 13.51
C HIS A 13 -13.33 -44.09 14.86
N ALA A 14 -12.53 -43.54 15.77
CA ALA A 14 -12.97 -43.16 17.10
C ALA A 14 -13.50 -41.72 17.18
N SER A 15 -12.83 -40.78 16.51
CA SER A 15 -13.13 -39.34 16.64
C SER A 15 -13.99 -38.75 15.51
N GLY A 16 -14.12 -39.48 14.38
CA GLY A 16 -14.78 -38.97 13.19
C GLY A 16 -13.98 -37.88 12.43
N MET A 17 -12.74 -37.60 12.83
CA MET A 17 -11.88 -36.67 12.12
C MET A 17 -11.54 -37.22 10.74
N ILE A 18 -11.76 -36.40 9.70
CA ILE A 18 -11.48 -36.79 8.32
C ILE A 18 -10.21 -36.12 7.80
N THR A 19 -9.50 -36.85 6.90
CA THR A 19 -8.34 -36.36 6.14
C THR A 19 -8.60 -36.60 4.67
N ALA A 20 -8.45 -35.52 3.86
CA ALA A 20 -8.50 -35.62 2.40
C ALA A 20 -7.18 -36.18 1.87
N GLU A 21 -7.22 -37.30 1.13
CA GLU A 21 -6.03 -37.99 0.62
C GLU A 21 -5.86 -37.77 -0.89
N SER A 22 -6.95 -37.80 -1.66
CA SER A 22 -6.93 -37.56 -3.11
C SER A 22 -8.24 -36.97 -3.61
N VAL A 23 -8.19 -36.41 -4.81
CA VAL A 23 -9.37 -35.84 -5.48
C VAL A 23 -10.40 -36.91 -5.77
N GLY A 24 -11.68 -36.66 -5.44
CA GLY A 24 -12.77 -37.57 -5.64
C GLY A 24 -13.92 -37.36 -4.66
N THR A 25 -14.82 -38.32 -4.60
CA THR A 25 -15.97 -38.30 -3.67
C THR A 25 -16.02 -39.58 -2.88
N ALA A 26 -16.14 -39.47 -1.56
CA ALA A 26 -16.37 -40.58 -0.66
C ALA A 26 -17.54 -40.30 0.28
N THR A 27 -18.22 -41.35 0.72
CA THR A 27 -19.29 -41.28 1.72
C THR A 27 -18.75 -41.73 3.06
N ILE A 28 -18.89 -40.89 4.07
CA ILE A 28 -18.61 -41.22 5.46
C ILE A 28 -19.90 -41.75 6.10
N LYS A 29 -19.79 -42.87 6.75
CA LYS A 29 -20.89 -43.56 7.46
C LYS A 29 -20.60 -43.62 8.94
N ILE A 30 -21.60 -43.34 9.75
CA ILE A 30 -21.61 -43.64 11.17
C ILE A 30 -22.68 -44.70 11.45
N THR A 31 -22.40 -45.66 12.33
CA THR A 31 -23.33 -46.69 12.77
C THR A 31 -23.40 -46.68 14.29
N ALA A 32 -24.62 -46.73 14.85
CA ALA A 32 -24.83 -46.86 16.28
C ALA A 32 -24.29 -48.19 16.79
N THR A 33 -23.76 -48.22 18.01
CA THR A 33 -23.19 -49.41 18.66
C THR A 33 -24.05 -49.95 19.81
N ASP A 34 -25.26 -49.40 19.98
CA ASP A 34 -26.21 -49.79 21.01
C ASP A 34 -27.12 -50.98 20.65
N GLY A 35 -26.91 -51.51 19.44
CA GLY A 35 -27.70 -52.65 18.89
C GLY A 35 -28.89 -52.22 18.01
N SER A 36 -29.12 -50.91 17.84
CA SER A 36 -30.19 -50.36 16.96
C SER A 36 -29.86 -50.47 15.48
N GLU A 37 -28.56 -50.57 15.12
CA GLU A 37 -28.05 -50.51 13.76
C GLU A 37 -28.37 -49.20 13.00
N ASP A 38 -28.76 -48.13 13.70
CA ASP A 38 -29.03 -46.84 13.11
C ASP A 38 -27.78 -46.27 12.42
N GLN A 39 -27.98 -45.72 11.22
CA GLN A 39 -26.90 -45.21 10.40
C GLN A 39 -27.19 -43.78 9.91
N ALA A 40 -26.12 -43.01 9.77
CA ALA A 40 -26.16 -41.72 9.08
C ALA A 40 -24.97 -41.58 8.12
N PHE A 41 -25.14 -40.76 7.09
CA PHE A 41 -24.21 -40.62 5.99
C PHE A 41 -23.86 -39.18 5.72
N CYS A 42 -22.59 -38.91 5.35
CA CYS A 42 -22.10 -37.66 4.87
C CYS A 42 -21.30 -37.85 3.58
N THR A 43 -21.68 -37.17 2.51
CA THR A 43 -20.90 -37.16 1.26
C THR A 43 -19.82 -36.11 1.33
N VAL A 44 -18.57 -36.50 1.14
CA VAL A 44 -17.40 -35.61 1.13
C VAL A 44 -16.81 -35.59 -0.27
N THR A 45 -16.71 -34.43 -0.88
CA THR A 45 -16.02 -34.24 -2.17
C THR A 45 -14.70 -33.52 -1.95
N VAL A 46 -13.62 -34.15 -2.36
CA VAL A 46 -12.27 -33.56 -2.36
C VAL A 46 -11.99 -32.98 -3.73
N VAL A 47 -11.70 -31.70 -3.78
CA VAL A 47 -11.40 -30.96 -5.01
C VAL A 47 -9.91 -30.63 -5.09
N PRO A 48 -9.33 -30.39 -6.30
CA PRO A 48 -7.94 -29.99 -6.43
C PRO A 48 -7.66 -28.69 -5.68
N TYR A 49 -6.51 -28.62 -4.99
CA TYR A 49 -6.00 -27.37 -4.48
C TYR A 49 -5.41 -26.56 -5.64
N VAL A 50 -5.85 -25.33 -5.80
CA VAL A 50 -5.35 -24.39 -6.81
C VAL A 50 -4.53 -23.32 -6.08
N PRO A 51 -3.20 -23.31 -6.23
CA PRO A 51 -2.35 -22.31 -5.57
C PRO A 51 -2.48 -20.94 -6.23
N VAL A 52 -2.03 -19.90 -5.53
CA VAL A 52 -1.78 -18.58 -6.12
C VAL A 52 -0.55 -18.67 -7.03
N GLU A 53 -0.69 -18.23 -8.27
CA GLU A 53 0.40 -18.20 -9.27
C GLU A 53 1.06 -16.84 -9.38
N SER A 54 0.29 -15.77 -9.19
CA SER A 54 0.83 -14.42 -9.20
C SER A 54 -0.03 -13.43 -8.42
N ILE A 55 0.63 -12.36 -7.94
CA ILE A 55 -0.01 -11.18 -7.34
C ILE A 55 0.54 -9.94 -8.03
N THR A 56 -0.35 -9.07 -8.49
CA THR A 56 0.01 -7.75 -9.04
C THR A 56 -0.52 -6.67 -8.12
N VAL A 57 0.34 -5.73 -7.72
CA VAL A 57 -0.05 -4.54 -6.94
C VAL A 57 -0.14 -3.32 -7.84
N THR A 58 -1.22 -2.57 -7.71
CA THR A 58 -1.46 -1.36 -8.49
C THR A 58 -1.79 -0.19 -7.55
N PRO A 59 -1.12 0.98 -7.74
CA PRO A 59 -0.05 1.25 -8.69
C PRO A 59 1.26 0.52 -8.33
N ALA A 60 2.16 0.35 -9.32
CA ALA A 60 3.48 -0.26 -9.10
C ALA A 60 4.46 0.70 -8.41
N THR A 61 4.26 2.02 -8.60
CA THR A 61 4.99 3.10 -7.93
C THR A 61 4.03 4.16 -7.44
N LEU A 62 4.37 4.82 -6.33
CA LEU A 62 3.54 5.84 -5.71
C LEU A 62 4.44 6.88 -5.04
N THR A 63 4.13 8.18 -5.24
CA THR A 63 4.73 9.27 -4.48
C THR A 63 3.68 9.83 -3.54
N MET A 64 4.02 10.03 -2.27
CA MET A 64 3.11 10.48 -1.22
C MET A 64 3.69 11.66 -0.48
N GLU A 65 2.88 12.69 -0.26
CA GLU A 65 3.23 13.80 0.63
C GLU A 65 3.19 13.38 2.11
N ARG A 66 3.68 14.26 2.98
CA ARG A 66 3.63 14.02 4.42
C ARG A 66 2.18 13.86 4.89
N TYR A 67 1.96 12.85 5.74
CA TYR A 67 0.65 12.53 6.33
C TYR A 67 -0.44 12.14 5.32
N GLU A 68 -0.04 11.86 4.10
CA GLU A 68 -0.95 11.40 3.06
C GLU A 68 -1.28 9.92 3.22
N TYR A 69 -2.49 9.56 2.77
CA TYR A 69 -2.99 8.20 2.65
C TYR A 69 -3.24 7.86 1.19
N ALA A 70 -2.93 6.64 0.81
CA ALA A 70 -3.26 6.09 -0.50
C ALA A 70 -3.73 4.64 -0.37
N ASN A 71 -4.44 4.14 -1.38
CA ASN A 71 -4.87 2.75 -1.41
C ASN A 71 -4.15 2.00 -2.52
N LEU A 72 -3.60 0.84 -2.17
CA LEU A 72 -3.06 -0.12 -3.12
C LEU A 72 -4.08 -1.24 -3.34
N ASN A 73 -4.17 -1.70 -4.59
CA ASN A 73 -5.01 -2.83 -4.95
C ASN A 73 -4.14 -4.02 -5.34
N ALA A 74 -4.50 -5.22 -4.87
CA ALA A 74 -3.84 -6.47 -5.24
C ALA A 74 -4.75 -7.32 -6.11
N THR A 75 -4.27 -7.68 -7.30
CA THR A 75 -4.93 -8.64 -8.18
C THR A 75 -4.23 -9.99 -8.04
N ILE A 76 -5.00 -11.03 -7.74
CA ILE A 76 -4.51 -12.38 -7.42
C ILE A 76 -4.97 -13.32 -8.52
N LEU A 77 -4.04 -14.05 -9.11
CA LEU A 77 -4.31 -15.04 -10.15
C LEU A 77 -3.80 -16.43 -9.73
N PRO A 78 -4.49 -17.50 -10.18
CA PRO A 78 -5.74 -17.48 -10.94
C PRO A 78 -6.95 -17.05 -10.07
N ALA A 79 -8.03 -16.62 -10.72
CA ALA A 79 -9.23 -16.15 -10.01
C ALA A 79 -9.91 -17.23 -9.16
N ASN A 80 -9.68 -18.52 -9.48
CA ASN A 80 -10.17 -19.70 -8.77
C ASN A 80 -9.14 -20.28 -7.78
N ALA A 81 -8.08 -19.55 -7.42
CA ALA A 81 -7.15 -19.98 -6.38
C ALA A 81 -7.90 -20.31 -5.08
N THR A 82 -7.55 -21.45 -4.47
CA THR A 82 -8.28 -22.02 -3.33
C THR A 82 -8.22 -21.14 -2.09
N ASN A 83 -7.07 -20.52 -1.84
CA ASN A 83 -6.91 -19.50 -0.79
C ASN A 83 -6.34 -18.22 -1.42
N ARG A 84 -7.14 -17.16 -1.41
CA ARG A 84 -6.79 -15.85 -1.97
C ARG A 84 -6.47 -14.81 -0.89
N GLU A 85 -6.26 -15.25 0.34
CA GLU A 85 -5.86 -14.34 1.40
C GLU A 85 -4.44 -13.85 1.19
N ILE A 86 -4.24 -12.56 1.47
CA ILE A 86 -2.94 -11.89 1.44
C ILE A 86 -2.64 -11.22 2.76
N ARG A 87 -1.38 -10.96 2.99
CA ARG A 87 -0.90 -10.02 4.01
C ARG A 87 -0.10 -8.90 3.37
N TRP A 88 -0.27 -7.69 3.88
CA TRP A 88 0.50 -6.54 3.48
C TRP A 88 1.69 -6.33 4.42
N THR A 89 2.82 -5.89 3.87
CA THR A 89 4.03 -5.56 4.64
C THR A 89 4.71 -4.34 4.04
N SER A 90 5.38 -3.55 4.89
CA SER A 90 6.29 -2.50 4.50
C SER A 90 7.70 -2.86 5.00
N ASP A 91 8.74 -2.55 4.23
CA ASP A 91 10.13 -2.70 4.63
C ASP A 91 10.69 -1.46 5.32
N ASN A 92 9.89 -0.39 5.44
CA ASN A 92 10.27 0.86 6.08
C ASN A 92 9.16 1.36 7.01
N SER A 93 9.46 1.52 8.31
CA SER A 93 8.49 1.96 9.32
C SER A 93 7.97 3.40 9.14
N LYS A 94 8.62 4.20 8.28
CA LYS A 94 8.16 5.55 7.91
C LYS A 94 6.98 5.53 6.94
N VAL A 95 6.70 4.38 6.34
CA VAL A 95 5.54 4.14 5.47
C VAL A 95 4.82 2.92 6.00
N GLU A 96 3.67 3.14 6.60
CA GLU A 96 2.83 2.08 7.15
C GLU A 96 1.84 1.56 6.12
N VAL A 97 1.46 0.29 6.25
CA VAL A 97 0.38 -0.30 5.45
C VAL A 97 -0.54 -1.13 6.36
N ASN A 98 -1.84 -0.97 6.21
CA ASN A 98 -2.81 -1.76 6.95
C ASN A 98 -3.23 -3.05 6.21
N ALA A 99 -4.06 -3.87 6.84
CA ALA A 99 -4.54 -5.14 6.27
C ALA A 99 -5.33 -5.00 4.95
N ASN A 100 -5.87 -3.81 4.67
CA ASN A 100 -6.66 -3.53 3.47
C ASN A 100 -5.84 -2.89 2.33
N GLY A 101 -4.51 -2.78 2.48
CA GLY A 101 -3.64 -2.16 1.48
C GLY A 101 -3.66 -0.63 1.50
N ARG A 102 -4.22 0.00 2.55
CA ARG A 102 -4.12 1.45 2.73
C ARG A 102 -2.76 1.81 3.30
N VAL A 103 -2.02 2.62 2.56
CA VAL A 103 -0.67 3.10 2.89
C VAL A 103 -0.75 4.47 3.52
N TYR A 104 0.18 4.76 4.44
CA TYR A 104 0.29 6.04 5.14
C TYR A 104 1.75 6.48 5.24
N ASN A 105 2.05 7.72 4.78
CA ASN A 105 3.32 8.39 5.05
C ASN A 105 3.27 9.04 6.44
N THR A 106 4.06 8.53 7.41
CA THR A 106 4.01 8.95 8.82
C THR A 106 4.53 10.36 9.10
N GLY A 107 5.03 11.06 8.07
CA GLY A 107 5.34 12.49 8.15
C GLY A 107 6.71 12.83 8.76
N HIS A 108 7.76 12.12 8.38
CA HIS A 108 9.15 12.37 8.77
C HIS A 108 9.78 13.57 8.04
N THR A 109 11.02 13.95 8.44
CA THR A 109 11.74 15.12 7.88
C THR A 109 12.32 14.84 6.51
N ASP A 110 12.89 13.65 6.30
CA ASP A 110 13.64 13.31 5.10
C ASP A 110 12.78 12.46 4.15
N THR A 111 12.95 12.67 2.84
CA THR A 111 12.37 11.77 1.83
C THR A 111 12.97 10.38 1.95
N CYS A 112 12.13 9.37 1.87
CA CYS A 112 12.57 7.98 1.90
C CYS A 112 11.74 7.13 0.94
N THR A 113 12.23 5.92 0.67
CA THR A 113 11.49 4.91 -0.10
C THR A 113 11.10 3.74 0.80
N ALA A 114 9.99 3.11 0.45
CA ALA A 114 9.52 1.88 1.06
C ALA A 114 9.00 0.93 -0.04
N THR A 115 9.24 -0.35 0.13
CA THR A 115 8.62 -1.39 -0.69
C THR A 115 7.44 -1.99 0.08
N ILE A 116 6.24 -1.75 -0.43
CA ILE A 116 5.04 -2.36 0.10
C ILE A 116 4.78 -3.66 -0.65
N ARG A 117 4.56 -4.78 0.07
CA ARG A 117 4.29 -6.08 -0.53
C ARG A 117 2.96 -6.64 -0.08
N ALA A 118 2.21 -7.17 -1.05
CA ALA A 118 1.08 -8.07 -0.84
C ALA A 118 1.57 -9.51 -1.02
N ILE A 119 1.52 -10.33 0.02
CA ILE A 119 2.11 -11.67 0.06
C ILE A 119 0.97 -12.67 0.25
N ALA A 120 0.92 -13.72 -0.58
CA ALA A 120 -0.04 -14.80 -0.46
C ALA A 120 0.11 -15.55 0.88
N LYS A 121 -1.03 -15.97 1.45
CA LYS A 121 -1.07 -16.79 2.67
C LYS A 121 -1.33 -18.27 2.38
N ASP A 122 -1.36 -18.67 1.13
CA ASP A 122 -1.63 -20.03 0.69
C ASP A 122 -0.41 -20.95 0.71
N GLY A 123 0.77 -20.43 1.07
CA GLY A 123 2.04 -21.18 1.08
C GLY A 123 2.79 -21.14 -0.26
N SER A 124 2.24 -20.53 -1.31
CA SER A 124 2.89 -20.41 -2.63
C SER A 124 4.11 -19.49 -2.63
N ASN A 125 4.25 -18.63 -1.59
CA ASN A 125 5.25 -17.56 -1.49
C ASN A 125 5.15 -16.49 -2.59
N GLN A 126 4.04 -16.44 -3.33
CA GLN A 126 3.81 -15.41 -4.33
C GLN A 126 3.58 -14.05 -3.68
N TYR A 127 4.11 -13.01 -4.31
CA TYR A 127 3.90 -11.62 -3.87
C TYR A 127 3.89 -10.65 -5.04
N GLY A 128 3.20 -9.52 -4.84
CA GLY A 128 3.30 -8.32 -5.68
C GLY A 128 3.81 -7.15 -4.84
N SER A 129 4.34 -6.11 -5.46
CA SER A 129 4.91 -4.96 -4.75
C SER A 129 4.58 -3.62 -5.39
N CYS A 130 4.62 -2.57 -4.55
CA CYS A 130 4.62 -1.17 -4.93
C CYS A 130 5.83 -0.50 -4.28
N VAL A 131 6.57 0.31 -5.05
CA VAL A 131 7.61 1.19 -4.49
C VAL A 131 6.99 2.54 -4.16
N VAL A 132 7.02 2.91 -2.89
CA VAL A 132 6.49 4.19 -2.38
C VAL A 132 7.65 5.13 -2.12
N THR A 133 7.60 6.33 -2.74
CA THR A 133 8.44 7.46 -2.38
C THR A 133 7.65 8.35 -1.41
N ALA A 134 8.02 8.34 -0.15
CA ALA A 134 7.42 9.17 0.88
C ALA A 134 8.22 10.47 1.04
N LEU A 135 7.62 11.59 0.64
CA LEU A 135 8.24 12.90 0.70
C LEU A 135 8.37 13.37 2.15
N GLY A 136 9.50 13.99 2.44
CA GLY A 136 9.81 14.58 3.74
C GLY A 136 9.22 15.97 3.92
N MET A 137 9.81 16.74 4.85
CA MET A 137 9.38 18.11 5.13
C MET A 137 9.65 19.02 3.94
N ARG A 138 8.61 19.78 3.56
CA ARG A 138 8.74 20.79 2.51
C ARG A 138 9.56 21.98 3.00
N GLN A 139 10.46 22.45 2.13
CA GLN A 139 11.18 23.71 2.27
C GLN A 139 10.94 24.55 1.02
N LEU A 140 10.63 25.83 1.20
CA LEU A 140 10.48 26.79 0.11
C LEU A 140 11.80 27.50 -0.12
N HIS A 141 12.12 27.77 -1.39
CA HIS A 141 13.29 28.49 -1.84
C HIS A 141 12.87 29.60 -2.77
N ILE A 142 13.51 30.79 -2.64
CA ILE A 142 13.37 31.90 -3.55
C ILE A 142 14.60 31.96 -4.46
N THR A 143 14.39 32.27 -5.71
CA THR A 143 15.48 32.38 -6.70
C THR A 143 15.34 33.70 -7.46
N PRO A 144 16.43 34.49 -7.57
CA PRO A 144 17.71 34.32 -6.87
C PRO A 144 17.57 34.53 -5.36
N ASP A 145 18.50 33.98 -4.56
CA ASP A 145 18.60 34.17 -3.10
C ASP A 145 19.17 35.56 -2.70
N ALA A 146 19.89 36.20 -3.62
CA ALA A 146 20.39 37.57 -3.51
C ALA A 146 20.32 38.24 -4.87
N LEU A 147 19.99 39.54 -4.88
CA LEU A 147 19.85 40.34 -6.09
C LEU A 147 20.20 41.79 -5.81
N THR A 148 20.91 42.45 -6.76
CA THR A 148 21.17 43.87 -6.73
C THR A 148 20.43 44.54 -7.90
N LEU A 149 19.68 45.60 -7.63
CA LEU A 149 18.90 46.34 -8.62
C LEU A 149 19.24 47.84 -8.52
N HIS A 150 19.11 48.53 -9.64
CA HIS A 150 19.13 50.02 -9.66
C HIS A 150 17.72 50.54 -9.34
N VAL A 151 17.64 51.72 -8.76
CA VAL A 151 16.36 52.39 -8.46
C VAL A 151 15.50 52.44 -9.72
N GLY A 152 14.27 52.02 -9.63
CA GLY A 152 13.30 51.91 -10.73
C GLY A 152 13.32 50.61 -11.51
N GLU A 153 14.29 49.73 -11.27
CA GLU A 153 14.28 48.40 -11.91
C GLU A 153 13.24 47.49 -11.30
N VAL A 154 12.70 46.62 -12.14
CA VAL A 154 11.70 45.62 -11.80
C VAL A 154 12.25 44.24 -12.09
N TYR A 155 12.03 43.28 -11.17
CA TYR A 155 12.43 41.90 -11.33
C TYR A 155 11.33 40.95 -10.82
N CYS A 156 11.17 39.80 -11.43
CA CYS A 156 10.24 38.80 -10.96
C CYS A 156 11.01 37.64 -10.26
N LEU A 157 10.82 37.53 -8.96
CA LEU A 157 11.36 36.45 -8.17
C LEU A 157 10.60 35.14 -8.52
N SER A 158 11.33 34.06 -8.57
CA SER A 158 10.74 32.72 -8.70
C SER A 158 10.86 31.94 -7.39
N MET A 159 10.02 30.93 -7.21
CA MET A 159 10.12 30.05 -6.06
C MET A 159 10.12 28.60 -6.50
N SER A 160 10.72 27.77 -5.68
CA SER A 160 10.70 26.31 -5.77
C SER A 160 10.51 25.69 -4.40
N ALA A 161 10.29 24.41 -4.36
CA ALA A 161 10.20 23.65 -3.10
C ALA A 161 11.02 22.37 -3.18
N THR A 162 11.55 21.95 -2.06
CA THR A 162 12.18 20.63 -1.88
C THR A 162 11.45 19.84 -0.80
N PRO A 163 11.44 18.49 -0.89
CA PRO A 163 11.98 17.63 -1.97
C PRO A 163 11.19 17.81 -3.28
N GLU A 164 11.78 17.39 -4.39
CA GLU A 164 11.10 17.40 -5.69
C GLU A 164 9.80 16.57 -5.63
N GLY A 165 8.75 17.08 -6.29
CA GLY A 165 7.41 16.45 -6.30
C GLY A 165 6.49 16.88 -5.17
N VAL A 166 6.97 17.70 -4.21
CA VAL A 166 6.09 18.24 -3.16
C VAL A 166 5.22 19.36 -3.74
N THR A 167 3.95 19.42 -3.32
CA THR A 167 3.02 20.46 -3.73
C THR A 167 3.46 21.81 -3.18
N ILE A 168 3.59 22.82 -4.05
CA ILE A 168 3.83 24.21 -3.65
C ILE A 168 2.50 24.82 -3.26
N PRO A 169 2.33 25.37 -2.02
CA PRO A 169 1.10 25.99 -1.60
C PRO A 169 0.97 27.39 -2.20
N ASP A 170 -0.21 27.97 -2.07
CA ASP A 170 -0.36 29.40 -2.25
C ASP A 170 0.55 30.16 -1.28
N VAL A 171 1.26 31.15 -1.80
CA VAL A 171 2.19 31.99 -1.02
C VAL A 171 1.84 33.45 -1.13
N SER A 172 2.19 34.20 -0.09
CA SER A 172 2.17 35.64 -0.09
C SER A 172 3.60 36.16 -0.04
N TRP A 173 3.85 37.22 -0.79
CA TRP A 173 5.14 37.88 -0.85
C TRP A 173 5.12 39.17 -0.02
N GLU A 174 6.13 39.35 0.81
CA GLU A 174 6.28 40.55 1.65
C GLU A 174 7.71 41.07 1.61
N SER A 175 7.86 42.38 1.65
CA SER A 175 9.14 43.05 1.82
C SER A 175 9.29 43.56 3.25
N SER A 176 10.48 43.38 3.82
CA SER A 176 10.84 43.94 5.14
C SER A 176 10.85 45.48 5.16
N ASP A 177 11.17 46.10 4.01
CA ASP A 177 11.10 47.58 3.85
C ASP A 177 10.59 47.93 2.44
N LYS A 178 9.32 48.31 2.38
CA LYS A 178 8.63 48.70 1.14
C LYS A 178 9.13 50.00 0.54
N ASN A 179 9.85 50.83 1.33
CA ASN A 179 10.44 52.05 0.81
C ASN A 179 11.73 51.78 0.02
N ILE A 180 12.39 50.65 0.28
CA ILE A 180 13.57 50.19 -0.46
C ILE A 180 13.16 49.30 -1.60
N VAL A 181 12.40 48.25 -1.31
CA VAL A 181 11.90 47.27 -2.31
C VAL A 181 10.42 47.01 -2.08
N ASN A 182 9.61 47.38 -3.04
CA ASN A 182 8.20 47.02 -3.05
C ASN A 182 8.01 45.65 -3.73
N VAL A 183 7.10 44.85 -3.23
CA VAL A 183 6.80 43.51 -3.80
C VAL A 183 5.30 43.37 -4.07
N ASN A 184 4.98 42.89 -5.26
CA ASN A 184 3.62 42.49 -5.54
C ASN A 184 3.29 41.21 -4.75
N HIS A 185 2.30 41.28 -3.88
CA HIS A 185 1.90 40.29 -2.91
C HIS A 185 1.53 38.90 -3.53
N ALA A 186 1.01 38.92 -4.75
CA ALA A 186 0.57 37.71 -5.43
C ALA A 186 1.60 37.10 -6.40
N SER A 187 2.40 37.94 -7.07
CA SER A 187 3.26 37.49 -8.17
C SER A 187 4.74 37.40 -7.84
N GLY A 188 5.20 37.93 -6.70
CA GLY A 188 6.62 38.04 -6.38
C GLY A 188 7.39 39.03 -7.25
N MET A 189 6.71 39.90 -8.02
CA MET A 189 7.33 40.96 -8.78
C MET A 189 7.81 42.08 -7.84
N ILE A 190 9.07 42.40 -7.86
CA ILE A 190 9.68 43.42 -7.03
C ILE A 190 10.04 44.66 -7.83
N THR A 191 9.99 45.83 -7.20
CA THR A 191 10.42 47.13 -7.72
C THR A 191 11.39 47.77 -6.73
N ALA A 192 12.57 48.20 -7.20
CA ALA A 192 13.50 48.93 -6.38
C ALA A 192 13.06 50.42 -6.28
N GLU A 193 12.66 50.85 -5.10
CA GLU A 193 12.08 52.20 -4.86
C GLU A 193 13.15 53.23 -4.44
N SER A 194 14.12 52.76 -3.63
CA SER A 194 15.23 53.62 -3.18
C SER A 194 16.49 52.82 -2.87
N VAL A 195 17.60 53.54 -2.64
CA VAL A 195 18.87 52.93 -2.23
C VAL A 195 18.79 52.41 -0.80
N GLY A 196 19.17 51.15 -0.60
CA GLY A 196 19.18 50.48 0.71
C GLY A 196 19.54 49.02 0.57
N THR A 197 19.60 48.29 1.71
CA THR A 197 19.84 46.84 1.80
C THR A 197 18.85 46.18 2.75
#